data_a6721cc190a8398dfa86f9f44e58ed25
#
_entry.id   a6721cc190a8398dfa86f9f44e58ed25
#
_cell.length_a   1.000
_cell.length_b   1.000
_cell.length_c   1.000
_cell.angle_alpha   90.00
_cell.angle_beta   90.00
_cell.angle_gamma   90.00
#
_symmetry.space_group_name_H-M   'P 1'
#
loop_
_entity.id
_entity.type
_entity.pdbx_description
1 polymer ?
#
loop_
_entity_poly.entity_id
_entity_poly.type
_entity_poly.pdbx_seq_one_letter_code
_entity_poly.pdbx_strand_id
1 'polypeptide(L)'
;MSLKDDGDDCKGTIYRTEEISFEAYTPRVSKGFMDGVENDKKYTITGLLTLPKKKQKKYPVMIMIMNSACAYGYRNFTLGDDIKREGVATLELENCIPRGLSIYNMIIQGNFDKLTPWMGAADALYALKFLHKHPKINPEKIGIVGFSWGGNVAVYTALDIIRKPIIKDDNINDFALRVGFYPYCRYLDPQGVTKNKIHMFAGAEDQTTLALFCKDMTDSINKFGGNASIDIYPGAYHNFDDVNKEEQAKFTTMQFKVTDKCKYWVAKDGSRSWRMDDKIIDMDAYKGWNFSSDKNWEAYKKECELPWGAIVGRNDKAAEQSAKKLIKLINKHLKK
;
A
#
# COMPACT_ATOMS: atom_id res chain seq x y z
N MET A 1 14.91 -1.32 -24.72
CA MET A 1 14.81 -0.20 -23.73
C MET A 1 16.19 0.12 -23.22
N SER A 2 16.69 1.35 -23.40
CA SER A 2 18.02 1.74 -22.93
C SER A 2 17.93 2.28 -21.50
N LEU A 3 18.74 1.74 -20.61
CA LEU A 3 18.95 2.33 -19.29
C LEU A 3 19.66 3.66 -19.49
N LYS A 4 19.06 4.75 -19.00
CA LYS A 4 19.72 6.07 -18.97
C LYS A 4 20.51 6.20 -17.67
N ASP A 5 21.68 6.83 -17.75
CA ASP A 5 22.42 7.31 -16.56
C ASP A 5 21.86 8.70 -16.24
N ASP A 6 20.94 8.77 -15.28
CA ASP A 6 20.35 10.03 -14.84
C ASP A 6 21.11 10.55 -13.64
N GLY A 7 21.83 11.63 -13.90
CA GLY A 7 22.27 12.66 -12.98
C GLY A 7 22.82 12.31 -11.60
N ASP A 8 23.75 13.11 -11.20
CA ASP A 8 24.35 13.14 -9.86
C ASP A 8 23.29 13.50 -8.81
N ASP A 9 23.01 12.63 -7.85
CA ASP A 9 22.44 13.11 -6.60
C ASP A 9 23.47 14.04 -5.95
N CYS A 10 23.08 14.98 -5.10
CA CYS A 10 23.98 15.92 -4.42
C CYS A 10 25.12 15.26 -3.62
N LYS A 11 25.29 13.94 -3.71
CA LYS A 11 26.30 13.09 -3.09
C LYS A 11 27.13 12.27 -4.09
N GLY A 12 27.01 12.54 -5.40
CA GLY A 12 27.76 11.83 -6.44
C GLY A 12 27.31 10.37 -6.66
N THR A 13 26.06 10.05 -6.38
CA THR A 13 25.51 8.71 -6.58
C THR A 13 24.77 8.66 -7.93
N ILE A 14 25.31 7.94 -8.90
CA ILE A 14 24.64 7.71 -10.18
C ILE A 14 23.82 6.43 -10.09
N TYR A 15 22.49 6.53 -10.25
CA TYR A 15 21.59 5.42 -10.40
C TYR A 15 21.26 5.18 -11.87
N ARG A 16 20.98 3.94 -12.23
CA ARG A 16 20.47 3.58 -13.57
C ARG A 16 18.97 3.41 -13.47
N THR A 17 18.25 4.26 -14.17
CA THR A 17 16.80 4.26 -14.21
C THR A 17 16.25 3.71 -15.51
N GLU A 18 15.10 3.10 -15.44
CA GLU A 18 14.34 2.57 -16.57
C GLU A 18 12.86 2.86 -16.36
N GLU A 19 12.24 3.56 -17.30
CA GLU A 19 10.79 3.66 -17.34
C GLU A 19 10.22 2.34 -17.83
N ILE A 20 9.30 1.77 -17.05
CA ILE A 20 8.61 0.54 -17.39
C ILE A 20 7.13 0.80 -17.63
N SER A 21 6.50 -0.05 -18.44
CA SER A 21 5.06 -0.06 -18.61
C SER A 21 4.54 -1.47 -18.84
N PHE A 22 3.32 -1.75 -18.37
CA PHE A 22 2.64 -3.02 -18.56
C PHE A 22 1.12 -2.83 -18.48
N GLU A 23 0.39 -3.77 -19.06
CA GLU A 23 -1.06 -3.78 -19.00
C GLU A 23 -1.56 -4.45 -17.72
N ALA A 24 -2.57 -3.86 -17.08
CA ALA A 24 -3.20 -4.38 -15.88
C ALA A 24 -4.73 -4.25 -15.96
N TYR A 25 -5.46 -5.32 -15.65
CA TYR A 25 -6.88 -5.27 -15.34
C TYR A 25 -7.04 -4.98 -13.85
N THR A 26 -7.81 -3.96 -13.52
CA THR A 26 -7.82 -3.42 -12.15
C THR A 26 -9.22 -3.33 -11.58
N PRO A 27 -9.72 -4.45 -11.02
CA PRO A 27 -11.02 -4.47 -10.36
C PRO A 27 -11.12 -3.43 -9.27
N ARG A 28 -12.21 -2.66 -9.30
CA ARG A 28 -12.45 -1.56 -8.37
C ARG A 28 -12.76 -2.03 -6.96
N VAL A 29 -13.35 -3.21 -6.86
CA VAL A 29 -13.83 -3.81 -5.60
C VAL A 29 -13.49 -5.29 -5.56
N SER A 30 -13.53 -5.87 -4.37
CA SER A 30 -13.26 -7.29 -4.13
C SER A 30 -14.03 -8.24 -5.05
N LYS A 31 -15.31 -7.95 -5.30
CA LYS A 31 -16.17 -8.78 -6.16
C LYS A 31 -15.64 -8.91 -7.59
N GLY A 32 -15.07 -7.86 -8.18
CA GLY A 32 -14.51 -7.91 -9.53
C GLY A 32 -13.38 -8.94 -9.70
N PHE A 33 -12.66 -9.25 -8.61
CA PHE A 33 -11.65 -10.32 -8.63
C PHE A 33 -12.29 -11.72 -8.72
N MET A 34 -13.48 -11.89 -8.16
CA MET A 34 -14.20 -13.18 -8.16
C MET A 34 -14.97 -13.38 -9.46
N ASP A 35 -15.51 -12.30 -10.03
CA ASP A 35 -16.28 -12.32 -11.29
C ASP A 35 -15.38 -12.43 -12.55
N GLY A 36 -14.04 -12.35 -12.36
CA GLY A 36 -13.04 -12.40 -13.43
C GLY A 36 -12.42 -11.04 -13.70
N VAL A 37 -11.15 -10.91 -13.42
CA VAL A 37 -10.42 -9.61 -13.50
C VAL A 37 -10.42 -9.03 -14.92
N GLU A 38 -10.49 -9.87 -15.93
CA GLU A 38 -10.50 -9.49 -17.36
C GLU A 38 -11.78 -8.75 -17.78
N ASN A 39 -12.83 -8.82 -16.96
CA ASN A 39 -14.10 -8.10 -17.20
C ASN A 39 -14.01 -6.62 -16.75
N ASP A 40 -12.98 -6.27 -15.99
CA ASP A 40 -12.77 -4.91 -15.54
C ASP A 40 -11.92 -4.06 -16.48
N LYS A 41 -11.86 -2.77 -16.21
CA LYS A 41 -11.12 -1.82 -17.03
C LYS A 41 -9.63 -2.12 -17.00
N LYS A 42 -9.05 -2.13 -18.19
CA LYS A 42 -7.61 -2.27 -18.43
C LYS A 42 -6.93 -0.90 -18.47
N TYR A 43 -5.77 -0.80 -17.83
CA TYR A 43 -4.92 0.39 -17.83
C TYR A 43 -3.50 0.00 -18.22
N THR A 44 -2.79 0.91 -18.87
CA THR A 44 -1.33 0.85 -19.02
C THR A 44 -0.71 1.48 -17.79
N ILE A 45 -0.21 0.66 -16.89
CA ILE A 45 0.46 1.11 -15.67
C ILE A 45 1.93 1.37 -15.99
N THR A 46 2.46 2.45 -15.42
CA THR A 46 3.85 2.87 -15.60
C THR A 46 4.59 2.87 -14.27
N GLY A 47 5.90 2.94 -14.32
CA GLY A 47 6.74 3.05 -13.14
C GLY A 47 8.19 3.35 -13.46
N LEU A 48 8.94 3.78 -12.46
CA LEU A 48 10.36 4.06 -12.56
C LEU A 48 11.17 3.00 -11.81
N LEU A 49 11.82 2.12 -12.56
CA LEU A 49 12.72 1.11 -12.00
C LEU A 49 14.12 1.70 -11.85
N THR A 50 14.61 1.81 -10.62
CA THR A 50 15.92 2.34 -10.31
C THR A 50 16.83 1.25 -9.75
N LEU A 51 17.94 0.97 -10.44
CA LEU A 51 18.92 -0.03 -10.02
C LEU A 51 19.98 0.61 -9.12
N PRO A 52 20.41 -0.09 -8.05
CA PRO A 52 21.47 0.39 -7.18
C PRO A 52 22.81 0.48 -7.92
N LYS A 53 23.71 1.34 -7.42
CA LYS A 53 25.05 1.58 -7.99
C LYS A 53 25.89 0.31 -8.07
N LYS A 54 25.84 -0.53 -7.01
CA LYS A 54 26.57 -1.80 -6.97
C LYS A 54 26.03 -2.75 -8.04
N LYS A 55 26.85 -3.07 -9.03
CA LYS A 55 26.48 -4.00 -10.11
C LYS A 55 26.25 -5.41 -9.58
N GLN A 56 25.15 -6.02 -10.01
CA GLN A 56 24.76 -7.40 -9.71
C GLN A 56 24.24 -8.04 -11.00
N LYS A 57 24.29 -9.37 -11.09
CA LYS A 57 23.74 -10.11 -12.23
C LYS A 57 22.21 -9.97 -12.27
N LYS A 58 21.58 -10.14 -11.10
CA LYS A 58 20.15 -9.91 -10.87
C LYS A 58 19.99 -9.19 -9.52
N TYR A 59 19.07 -8.24 -9.47
CA TYR A 59 18.80 -7.43 -8.28
C TYR A 59 17.55 -7.92 -7.55
N PRO A 60 17.59 -7.99 -6.22
CA PRO A 60 16.35 -7.93 -5.46
C PRO A 60 15.67 -6.57 -5.72
N VAL A 61 14.35 -6.49 -5.60
CA VAL A 61 13.63 -5.25 -5.84
C VAL A 61 12.53 -5.03 -4.79
N MET A 62 12.31 -3.78 -4.41
CA MET A 62 11.20 -3.33 -3.60
C MET A 62 10.29 -2.45 -4.46
N ILE A 63 9.06 -2.90 -4.69
CA ILE A 63 8.02 -2.04 -5.26
C ILE A 63 7.59 -1.04 -4.18
N MET A 64 7.57 0.24 -4.53
CA MET A 64 7.12 1.32 -3.67
C MET A 64 5.75 1.80 -4.15
N ILE A 65 4.79 1.90 -3.23
CA ILE A 65 3.44 2.39 -3.50
C ILE A 65 3.23 3.70 -2.75
N MET A 66 2.83 4.73 -3.50
CA MET A 66 2.54 6.07 -3.00
C MET A 66 1.39 6.09 -1.97
N ASN A 67 1.16 7.24 -1.37
CA ASN A 67 -0.02 7.49 -0.54
C ASN A 67 -1.24 7.92 -1.38
N SER A 68 -2.37 8.20 -0.73
CA SER A 68 -3.61 8.65 -1.40
C SER A 68 -3.51 10.01 -2.10
N ALA A 69 -2.47 10.78 -1.82
CA ALA A 69 -2.22 12.06 -2.49
C ALA A 69 -1.58 11.91 -3.88
N CYS A 70 -1.42 10.71 -4.40
CA CYS A 70 -0.71 10.44 -5.65
C CYS A 70 0.74 10.97 -5.63
N ALA A 71 1.39 10.86 -4.50
CA ALA A 71 2.74 11.37 -4.32
C ALA A 71 3.57 10.43 -3.46
N TYR A 72 4.81 10.27 -3.84
CA TYR A 72 5.81 9.62 -2.99
C TYR A 72 6.36 10.59 -1.94
N GLY A 73 6.26 11.89 -2.22
CA GLY A 73 6.90 12.90 -1.41
C GLY A 73 8.41 12.68 -1.39
N TYR A 74 9.01 12.92 -0.24
CA TYR A 74 10.47 12.74 -0.05
C TYR A 74 10.87 11.28 0.23
N ARG A 75 9.92 10.35 0.28
CA ARG A 75 10.21 8.93 0.62
C ARG A 75 11.12 8.25 -0.39
N ASN A 76 11.08 8.70 -1.64
CA ASN A 76 12.00 8.23 -2.70
C ASN A 76 13.44 8.63 -2.42
N PHE A 77 13.64 9.85 -1.93
CA PHE A 77 14.97 10.41 -1.66
C PHE A 77 15.52 10.02 -0.29
N THR A 78 14.71 9.44 0.60
CA THR A 78 15.15 8.99 1.92
C THR A 78 15.11 7.47 2.00
N LEU A 79 13.93 6.91 2.20
CA LEU A 79 13.77 5.47 2.36
C LEU A 79 14.13 4.70 1.09
N GLY A 80 13.79 5.23 -0.09
CA GLY A 80 14.18 4.66 -1.38
C GLY A 80 15.68 4.63 -1.56
N ASP A 81 16.40 5.68 -1.12
CA ASP A 81 17.87 5.72 -1.16
C ASP A 81 18.49 4.75 -0.17
N ASP A 82 17.91 4.62 1.03
CA ASP A 82 18.38 3.63 2.02
C ASP A 82 18.22 2.20 1.47
N ILE A 83 17.12 1.90 0.82
CA ILE A 83 16.88 0.61 0.15
C ILE A 83 17.94 0.37 -0.95
N LYS A 84 18.21 1.37 -1.78
CA LYS A 84 19.21 1.27 -2.86
C LYS A 84 20.64 1.12 -2.33
N ARG A 85 21.00 1.78 -1.20
CA ARG A 85 22.29 1.57 -0.51
C ARG A 85 22.48 0.14 -0.03
N GLU A 86 21.41 -0.55 0.31
CA GLU A 86 21.45 -1.97 0.63
C GLU A 86 21.63 -2.89 -0.60
N GLY A 87 21.72 -2.33 -1.79
CA GLY A 87 21.86 -3.10 -3.03
C GLY A 87 20.55 -3.68 -3.56
N VAL A 88 19.43 -3.13 -3.14
CA VAL A 88 18.08 -3.52 -3.58
C VAL A 88 17.56 -2.45 -4.55
N ALA A 89 17.04 -2.86 -5.71
CA ALA A 89 16.40 -1.96 -6.65
C ALA A 89 15.09 -1.43 -6.09
N THR A 90 14.63 -0.28 -6.56
CA THR A 90 13.29 0.25 -6.25
C THR A 90 12.47 0.36 -7.54
N LEU A 91 11.19 0.00 -7.47
CA LEU A 91 10.22 0.32 -8.51
C LEU A 91 9.17 1.25 -7.91
N GLU A 92 9.20 2.50 -8.32
CA GLU A 92 8.17 3.48 -8.01
C GLU A 92 7.00 3.26 -8.97
N LEU A 93 5.89 2.71 -8.46
CA LEU A 93 4.76 2.33 -9.28
C LEU A 93 3.75 3.48 -9.38
N GLU A 94 3.45 3.92 -10.60
CA GLU A 94 2.53 5.03 -10.85
C GLU A 94 1.09 4.52 -11.01
N ASN A 95 0.28 4.72 -9.98
CA ASN A 95 -1.12 4.27 -9.97
C ASN A 95 -2.12 5.37 -10.42
N CYS A 96 -1.75 6.64 -10.31
CA CYS A 96 -2.66 7.78 -10.50
C CYS A 96 -2.68 8.30 -11.93
N ILE A 97 -1.53 8.65 -12.48
CA ILE A 97 -1.40 9.26 -13.82
C ILE A 97 -2.10 8.43 -14.90
N PRO A 98 -1.97 7.09 -14.95
CA PRO A 98 -2.66 6.25 -15.92
C PRO A 98 -4.20 6.38 -15.89
N ARG A 99 -4.73 6.91 -14.78
CA ARG A 99 -6.16 7.12 -14.56
C ARG A 99 -6.58 8.59 -14.68
N GLY A 100 -5.67 9.46 -15.09
CA GLY A 100 -5.90 10.91 -15.13
C GLY A 100 -6.09 11.54 -13.76
N LEU A 101 -5.53 10.92 -12.72
CA LEU A 101 -5.65 11.39 -11.34
C LEU A 101 -4.42 12.16 -10.90
N SER A 102 -4.61 13.10 -10.01
CA SER A 102 -3.60 13.95 -9.39
C SER A 102 -3.92 14.17 -7.92
N ILE A 103 -3.00 14.81 -7.19
CA ILE A 103 -3.25 15.23 -5.81
C ILE A 103 -4.54 16.07 -5.70
N TYR A 104 -4.81 16.93 -6.65
CA TYR A 104 -6.03 17.74 -6.66
C TYR A 104 -7.29 16.88 -6.74
N ASN A 105 -7.34 15.93 -7.68
CA ASN A 105 -8.49 15.04 -7.82
C ASN A 105 -8.70 14.18 -6.57
N MET A 106 -7.62 13.64 -6.02
CA MET A 106 -7.70 12.70 -4.90
C MET A 106 -8.03 13.40 -3.59
N ILE A 107 -7.29 14.46 -3.23
CA ILE A 107 -7.40 15.08 -1.91
C ILE A 107 -8.45 16.19 -1.91
N ILE A 108 -8.42 17.11 -2.90
CA ILE A 108 -9.31 18.29 -2.88
C ILE A 108 -10.72 17.92 -3.34
N GLN A 109 -10.84 17.06 -4.37
CA GLN A 109 -12.15 16.62 -4.86
C GLN A 109 -12.66 15.33 -4.18
N GLY A 110 -11.85 14.67 -3.36
CA GLY A 110 -12.24 13.44 -2.65
C GLY A 110 -12.54 12.23 -3.55
N ASN A 111 -11.94 12.16 -4.75
CA ASN A 111 -12.20 11.11 -5.73
C ASN A 111 -11.52 9.75 -5.38
N PHE A 112 -11.52 9.36 -4.11
CA PHE A 112 -10.90 8.10 -3.65
C PHE A 112 -11.55 6.85 -4.26
N ASP A 113 -12.76 6.98 -4.77
CA ASP A 113 -13.46 5.90 -5.48
C ASP A 113 -12.87 5.60 -6.86
N LYS A 114 -12.17 6.55 -7.47
CA LYS A 114 -11.52 6.37 -8.78
C LYS A 114 -10.22 5.60 -8.70
N LEU A 115 -9.65 5.45 -7.51
CA LEU A 115 -8.47 4.64 -7.25
C LEU A 115 -8.58 3.98 -5.87
N THR A 116 -9.21 2.83 -5.82
CA THR A 116 -9.36 2.05 -4.58
C THR A 116 -8.08 1.27 -4.27
N PRO A 117 -7.84 0.86 -3.00
CA PRO A 117 -6.73 -0.04 -2.67
C PRO A 117 -6.78 -1.38 -3.39
N TRP A 118 -7.96 -1.84 -3.83
CA TRP A 118 -8.15 -3.05 -4.63
C TRP A 118 -7.50 -2.90 -6.01
N MET A 119 -7.76 -1.76 -6.67
CA MET A 119 -7.13 -1.42 -7.96
C MET A 119 -5.60 -1.34 -7.82
N GLY A 120 -5.11 -0.67 -6.78
CA GLY A 120 -3.67 -0.59 -6.52
C GLY A 120 -3.04 -1.96 -6.24
N ALA A 121 -3.73 -2.85 -5.54
CA ALA A 121 -3.25 -4.21 -5.31
C ALA A 121 -3.18 -5.03 -6.61
N ALA A 122 -4.15 -4.85 -7.52
CA ALA A 122 -4.07 -5.43 -8.86
C ALA A 122 -2.86 -4.90 -9.62
N ASP A 123 -2.66 -3.57 -9.68
CA ASP A 123 -1.49 -2.96 -10.33
C ASP A 123 -0.18 -3.56 -9.80
N ALA A 124 -0.05 -3.69 -8.47
CA ALA A 124 1.14 -4.24 -7.84
C ALA A 124 1.37 -5.72 -8.18
N LEU A 125 0.31 -6.52 -8.31
CA LEU A 125 0.42 -7.93 -8.71
C LEU A 125 0.78 -8.06 -10.20
N TYR A 126 0.29 -7.18 -11.07
CA TYR A 126 0.74 -7.13 -12.46
C TYR A 126 2.19 -6.63 -12.57
N ALA A 127 2.62 -5.70 -11.72
CA ALA A 127 4.04 -5.31 -11.59
C ALA A 127 4.91 -6.50 -11.16
N LEU A 128 4.44 -7.32 -10.21
CA LEU A 128 5.12 -8.56 -9.84
C LEU A 128 5.31 -9.51 -11.04
N LYS A 129 4.24 -9.72 -11.86
CA LYS A 129 4.33 -10.53 -13.08
C LYS A 129 5.33 -9.98 -14.10
N PHE A 130 5.36 -8.64 -14.26
CA PHE A 130 6.31 -7.96 -15.12
C PHE A 130 7.75 -8.15 -14.63
N LEU A 131 8.00 -7.88 -13.35
CA LEU A 131 9.32 -7.99 -12.74
C LEU A 131 9.84 -9.43 -12.71
N HIS A 132 8.96 -10.41 -12.58
CA HIS A 132 9.33 -11.82 -12.62
C HIS A 132 10.02 -12.21 -13.94
N LYS A 133 9.65 -11.57 -15.04
CA LYS A 133 10.21 -11.77 -16.37
C LYS A 133 11.35 -10.80 -16.71
N HIS A 134 11.60 -9.80 -15.86
CA HIS A 134 12.58 -8.76 -16.14
C HIS A 134 14.01 -9.28 -16.03
N PRO A 135 14.89 -9.08 -17.05
CA PRO A 135 16.21 -9.74 -17.13
C PRO A 135 17.16 -9.35 -16.00
N LYS A 136 16.97 -8.17 -15.38
CA LYS A 136 17.81 -7.65 -14.30
C LYS A 136 17.30 -7.95 -12.90
N ILE A 137 16.07 -8.47 -12.74
CA ILE A 137 15.45 -8.69 -11.43
C ILE A 137 15.54 -10.17 -11.04
N ASN A 138 15.80 -10.40 -9.76
CA ASN A 138 15.68 -11.74 -9.18
C ASN A 138 14.20 -12.01 -8.85
N PRO A 139 13.55 -12.95 -9.55
CA PRO A 139 12.12 -13.20 -9.38
C PRO A 139 11.74 -13.76 -7.99
N GLU A 140 12.69 -14.31 -7.24
CA GLU A 140 12.47 -14.81 -5.89
C GLU A 140 12.59 -13.72 -4.82
N LYS A 141 13.12 -12.56 -5.18
CA LYS A 141 13.51 -11.47 -4.26
C LYS A 141 12.77 -10.16 -4.59
N ILE A 142 11.46 -10.26 -4.73
CA ILE A 142 10.58 -9.12 -4.98
C ILE A 142 9.78 -8.84 -3.71
N GLY A 143 9.88 -7.61 -3.20
CA GLY A 143 9.09 -7.12 -2.07
C GLY A 143 8.22 -5.94 -2.47
N ILE A 144 7.32 -5.55 -1.56
CA ILE A 144 6.47 -4.38 -1.73
C ILE A 144 6.39 -3.59 -0.42
N VAL A 145 6.48 -2.26 -0.51
CA VAL A 145 6.26 -1.32 0.60
C VAL A 145 5.30 -0.23 0.17
N GLY A 146 4.40 0.16 1.04
CA GLY A 146 3.47 1.24 0.75
C GLY A 146 3.11 2.05 2.00
N PHE A 147 2.58 3.26 1.78
CA PHE A 147 2.33 4.26 2.81
C PHE A 147 0.86 4.66 2.81
N SER A 148 0.19 4.64 3.97
CA SER A 148 -1.23 4.96 4.10
C SER A 148 -2.08 4.12 3.13
N TRP A 149 -2.70 4.73 2.14
CA TRP A 149 -3.40 4.02 1.05
C TRP A 149 -2.51 2.95 0.39
N GLY A 150 -1.26 3.29 0.09
CA GLY A 150 -0.28 2.32 -0.44
C GLY A 150 0.07 1.22 0.54
N GLY A 151 -0.01 1.49 1.85
CA GLY A 151 0.10 0.48 2.90
C GLY A 151 -1.01 -0.57 2.79
N ASN A 152 -2.24 -0.14 2.51
CA ASN A 152 -3.35 -1.06 2.22
C ASN A 152 -3.05 -1.91 0.99
N VAL A 153 -2.60 -1.26 -0.09
CA VAL A 153 -2.22 -1.95 -1.33
C VAL A 153 -1.22 -3.06 -1.04
N ALA A 154 -0.14 -2.75 -0.31
CA ALA A 154 0.89 -3.73 0.02
C ALA A 154 0.31 -4.94 0.79
N VAL A 155 -0.52 -4.69 1.80
CA VAL A 155 -1.13 -5.76 2.61
C VAL A 155 -2.17 -6.55 1.82
N TYR A 156 -2.98 -5.88 1.00
CA TYR A 156 -4.04 -6.54 0.21
C TYR A 156 -3.50 -7.52 -0.84
N THR A 157 -2.30 -7.29 -1.37
CA THR A 157 -1.66 -8.27 -2.27
C THR A 157 -1.42 -9.64 -1.63
N ALA A 158 -1.56 -9.73 -0.30
CA ALA A 158 -1.43 -11.00 0.44
C ALA A 158 -2.69 -11.88 0.39
N LEU A 159 -3.86 -11.28 0.13
CA LEU A 159 -5.14 -11.97 0.18
C LEU A 159 -5.35 -12.82 -1.07
N ASP A 160 -5.69 -14.08 -0.89
CA ASP A 160 -5.92 -15.02 -1.99
C ASP A 160 -7.06 -14.60 -2.92
N ILE A 161 -8.08 -13.91 -2.38
CA ILE A 161 -9.18 -13.34 -3.16
C ILE A 161 -8.71 -12.34 -4.23
N ILE A 162 -7.58 -11.67 -4.00
CA ILE A 162 -6.97 -10.72 -4.95
C ILE A 162 -5.87 -11.39 -5.76
N ARG A 163 -5.01 -12.14 -5.07
CA ARG A 163 -3.77 -12.66 -5.64
C ARG A 163 -4.03 -13.77 -6.66
N LYS A 164 -4.83 -14.77 -6.31
CA LYS A 164 -5.06 -15.95 -7.17
C LYS A 164 -5.74 -15.64 -8.52
N PRO A 165 -6.71 -14.74 -8.61
CA PRO A 165 -7.29 -14.36 -9.90
C PRO A 165 -6.28 -13.71 -10.87
N ILE A 166 -5.23 -13.07 -10.36
CA ILE A 166 -4.19 -12.40 -11.17
C ILE A 166 -2.98 -13.30 -11.38
N ILE A 167 -2.50 -13.96 -10.33
CA ILE A 167 -1.36 -14.88 -10.38
C ILE A 167 -1.90 -16.30 -10.59
N LYS A 168 -2.21 -16.62 -11.84
CA LYS A 168 -2.75 -17.92 -12.24
C LYS A 168 -1.64 -18.95 -12.55
N ASP A 169 -0.40 -18.49 -12.71
CA ASP A 169 0.77 -19.31 -13.03
C ASP A 169 1.57 -19.59 -11.75
N ASP A 170 1.63 -20.87 -11.36
CA ASP A 170 2.33 -21.32 -10.16
C ASP A 170 3.85 -21.11 -10.24
N ASN A 171 4.41 -20.88 -11.44
CA ASN A 171 5.83 -20.54 -11.61
C ASN A 171 6.14 -19.08 -11.24
N ILE A 172 5.14 -18.23 -11.02
CA ILE A 172 5.35 -16.86 -10.58
C ILE A 172 5.47 -16.83 -9.06
N ASN A 173 6.68 -16.55 -8.57
CA ASN A 173 6.92 -16.39 -7.14
C ASN A 173 6.12 -15.22 -6.58
N ASP A 174 5.53 -15.45 -5.42
CA ASP A 174 4.82 -14.42 -4.67
C ASP A 174 5.80 -13.42 -4.04
N PHE A 175 5.33 -12.23 -3.64
CA PHE A 175 6.15 -11.27 -2.90
C PHE A 175 6.83 -11.93 -1.69
N ALA A 176 8.15 -11.85 -1.61
CA ALA A 176 8.92 -12.39 -0.48
C ALA A 176 8.73 -11.56 0.81
N LEU A 177 8.38 -10.28 0.66
CA LEU A 177 8.14 -9.35 1.77
C LEU A 177 7.05 -8.34 1.40
N ARG A 178 6.13 -8.09 2.32
CA ARG A 178 5.14 -7.02 2.25
C ARG A 178 5.24 -6.13 3.46
N VAL A 179 5.29 -4.83 3.24
CA VAL A 179 5.36 -3.84 4.33
C VAL A 179 4.34 -2.73 4.13
N GLY A 180 3.48 -2.50 5.13
CA GLY A 180 2.54 -1.41 5.16
C GLY A 180 2.86 -0.41 6.27
N PHE A 181 3.08 0.86 5.93
CA PHE A 181 3.14 1.95 6.89
C PHE A 181 1.75 2.52 7.11
N TYR A 182 1.31 2.53 8.35
CA TYR A 182 0.01 3.03 8.82
C TYR A 182 -1.14 2.74 7.82
N PRO A 183 -1.34 1.46 7.43
CA PRO A 183 -2.41 1.09 6.53
C PRO A 183 -3.77 1.29 7.20
N TYR A 184 -4.81 1.58 6.40
CA TYR A 184 -6.18 1.53 6.90
C TYR A 184 -6.65 0.07 6.95
N CYS A 185 -6.44 -0.57 8.07
CA CYS A 185 -6.69 -1.99 8.26
C CYS A 185 -8.17 -2.35 8.31
N ARG A 186 -8.46 -3.62 8.02
CA ARG A 186 -9.81 -4.16 7.89
C ARG A 186 -9.99 -5.41 8.71
N TYR A 187 -11.21 -5.65 9.15
CA TYR A 187 -11.59 -6.97 9.62
C TYR A 187 -11.77 -7.90 8.42
N LEU A 188 -11.30 -9.11 8.56
CA LEU A 188 -11.35 -10.11 7.51
C LEU A 188 -12.10 -11.34 8.02
N ASP A 189 -13.12 -11.79 7.29
CA ASP A 189 -13.65 -13.12 7.48
C ASP A 189 -12.59 -14.17 7.04
N PRO A 190 -12.67 -15.41 7.50
CA PRO A 190 -11.71 -16.45 7.13
C PRO A 190 -11.51 -16.56 5.63
N GLN A 191 -10.32 -16.26 5.14
CA GLN A 191 -9.94 -16.34 3.72
C GLN A 191 -8.52 -16.87 3.59
N GLY A 192 -8.16 -17.32 2.36
CA GLY A 192 -6.80 -17.69 2.05
C GLY A 192 -5.87 -16.47 2.08
N VAL A 193 -4.67 -16.69 2.57
CA VAL A 193 -3.63 -15.67 2.66
C VAL A 193 -2.27 -16.30 2.38
N THR A 194 -1.34 -15.51 1.84
CA THR A 194 0.04 -15.94 1.65
C THR A 194 0.71 -16.31 2.98
N LYS A 195 1.65 -17.26 2.91
CA LYS A 195 2.54 -17.61 4.04
C LYS A 195 3.78 -16.71 4.13
N ASN A 196 4.04 -15.90 3.09
CA ASN A 196 5.18 -15.00 3.05
C ASN A 196 5.02 -13.85 4.04
N LYS A 197 6.15 -13.22 4.40
CA LYS A 197 6.17 -12.20 5.46
C LYS A 197 5.35 -10.97 5.11
N ILE A 198 4.49 -10.59 6.04
CA ILE A 198 3.76 -9.31 6.08
C ILE A 198 4.19 -8.57 7.34
N HIS A 199 4.52 -7.30 7.22
CA HIS A 199 4.83 -6.45 8.37
C HIS A 199 4.09 -5.13 8.27
N MET A 200 3.52 -4.67 9.37
CA MET A 200 2.85 -3.38 9.45
C MET A 200 3.54 -2.49 10.49
N PHE A 201 3.58 -1.20 10.21
CA PHE A 201 3.97 -0.16 11.14
C PHE A 201 2.76 0.73 11.40
N ALA A 202 2.45 1.04 12.66
CA ALA A 202 1.33 1.89 13.03
C ALA A 202 1.73 2.89 14.11
N GLY A 203 1.13 4.06 14.10
CA GLY A 203 1.22 5.02 15.19
C GLY A 203 0.16 4.69 16.26
N ALA A 204 0.54 4.70 17.54
CA ALA A 204 -0.41 4.44 18.64
C ALA A 204 -1.48 5.54 18.73
N GLU A 205 -1.13 6.76 18.31
CA GLU A 205 -2.00 7.95 18.38
C GLU A 205 -2.63 8.28 17.01
N ASP A 206 -2.49 7.38 16.03
CA ASP A 206 -3.07 7.58 14.69
C ASP A 206 -4.59 7.63 14.77
N GLN A 207 -5.16 8.79 14.41
CA GLN A 207 -6.59 9.06 14.46
C GLN A 207 -7.28 8.77 13.11
N THR A 208 -6.51 8.54 12.06
CA THR A 208 -7.02 8.29 10.70
C THR A 208 -7.02 6.79 10.36
N THR A 209 -5.97 6.08 10.79
CA THR A 209 -5.82 4.64 10.57
C THR A 209 -5.48 3.95 11.89
N LEU A 210 -6.51 3.65 12.67
CA LEU A 210 -6.36 3.17 14.04
C LEU A 210 -5.48 1.92 14.14
N ALA A 211 -4.44 1.98 14.97
CA ALA A 211 -3.52 0.87 15.20
C ALA A 211 -4.25 -0.40 15.72
N LEU A 212 -5.35 -0.23 16.46
CA LEU A 212 -6.18 -1.32 16.93
C LEU A 212 -6.66 -2.21 15.77
N PHE A 213 -7.18 -1.62 14.69
CA PHE A 213 -7.66 -2.38 13.53
C PHE A 213 -6.52 -3.13 12.83
N CYS A 214 -5.31 -2.55 12.82
CA CYS A 214 -4.15 -3.22 12.25
C CYS A 214 -3.67 -4.38 13.11
N LYS A 215 -3.80 -4.27 14.42
CA LYS A 215 -3.55 -5.40 15.33
C LYS A 215 -4.53 -6.52 15.08
N ASP A 216 -5.83 -6.23 15.02
CA ASP A 216 -6.87 -7.23 14.76
C ASP A 216 -6.71 -7.89 13.38
N MET A 217 -6.33 -7.11 12.36
CA MET A 217 -6.02 -7.65 11.03
C MET A 217 -4.79 -8.56 11.06
N THR A 218 -3.75 -8.20 11.82
CA THR A 218 -2.55 -9.04 12.01
C THR A 218 -2.93 -10.37 12.65
N ASP A 219 -3.72 -10.33 13.71
CA ASP A 219 -4.18 -11.53 14.44
C ASP A 219 -5.04 -12.42 13.54
N SER A 220 -5.94 -11.83 12.74
CA SER A 220 -6.77 -12.54 11.75
C SER A 220 -5.93 -13.21 10.68
N ILE A 221 -4.99 -12.51 10.06
CA ILE A 221 -4.09 -13.05 9.04
C ILE A 221 -3.33 -14.27 9.60
N ASN A 222 -2.80 -14.18 10.81
CA ASN A 222 -2.08 -15.28 11.45
C ASN A 222 -3.01 -16.46 11.76
N LYS A 223 -4.24 -16.20 12.21
CA LYS A 223 -5.26 -17.21 12.44
C LYS A 223 -5.62 -17.98 11.16
N PHE A 224 -5.52 -17.32 9.99
CA PHE A 224 -5.77 -17.94 8.68
C PHE A 224 -4.52 -18.61 8.07
N GLY A 225 -3.45 -18.75 8.85
CA GLY A 225 -2.22 -19.41 8.44
C GLY A 225 -1.19 -18.53 7.73
N GLY A 226 -1.37 -17.23 7.78
CA GLY A 226 -0.40 -16.25 7.28
C GLY A 226 0.76 -15.99 8.24
N ASN A 227 1.63 -15.05 7.90
CA ASN A 227 2.81 -14.67 8.68
C ASN A 227 2.89 -13.13 8.79
N ALA A 228 1.98 -12.56 9.58
CA ALA A 228 1.91 -11.12 9.81
C ALA A 228 2.53 -10.73 11.16
N SER A 229 3.04 -9.51 11.22
CA SER A 229 3.47 -8.85 12.46
C SER A 229 3.25 -7.36 12.36
N ILE A 230 3.17 -6.68 13.50
CA ILE A 230 2.99 -5.24 13.59
C ILE A 230 3.92 -4.67 14.66
N ASP A 231 4.51 -3.50 14.38
CA ASP A 231 5.13 -2.65 15.38
C ASP A 231 4.26 -1.39 15.55
N ILE A 232 3.87 -1.09 16.79
CA ILE A 232 3.05 0.08 17.13
C ILE A 232 3.92 1.06 17.90
N TYR A 233 4.03 2.29 17.43
CA TYR A 233 4.92 3.31 17.97
C TYR A 233 4.17 4.29 18.89
N PRO A 234 4.47 4.32 20.21
CA PRO A 234 3.89 5.28 21.14
C PRO A 234 4.17 6.73 20.74
N GLY A 235 3.19 7.60 20.87
CA GLY A 235 3.29 9.03 20.53
C GLY A 235 3.36 9.34 19.03
N ALA A 236 3.24 8.33 18.17
CA ALA A 236 3.25 8.51 16.73
C ALA A 236 1.83 8.61 16.18
N TYR A 237 1.61 9.57 15.30
CA TYR A 237 0.38 9.80 14.55
C TYR A 237 0.51 9.30 13.10
N HIS A 238 -0.50 9.58 12.27
CA HIS A 238 -0.42 9.31 10.83
C HIS A 238 0.74 10.06 10.17
N ASN A 239 1.41 9.47 9.19
CA ASN A 239 2.60 10.02 8.53
C ASN A 239 3.80 10.25 9.46
N PHE A 240 3.98 9.46 10.50
CA PHE A 240 5.07 9.62 11.46
C PHE A 240 6.48 9.50 10.84
N ASP A 241 6.60 8.93 9.66
CA ASP A 241 7.84 8.82 8.89
C ASP A 241 8.12 10.04 7.99
N ASP A 242 7.28 11.09 8.09
CA ASP A 242 7.48 12.29 7.29
C ASP A 242 8.90 12.83 7.49
N VAL A 243 9.56 13.14 6.38
CA VAL A 243 10.97 13.56 6.39
C VAL A 243 11.16 15.04 6.65
N ASN A 244 10.11 15.81 6.57
CA ASN A 244 10.16 17.21 6.91
C ASN A 244 10.23 17.38 8.43
N LYS A 245 11.45 17.57 8.95
CA LYS A 245 11.69 17.71 10.39
C LYS A 245 11.00 18.93 11.03
N GLU A 246 10.64 19.92 10.22
CA GLU A 246 9.89 21.08 10.69
C GLU A 246 8.40 20.75 10.85
N GLU A 247 7.94 19.66 10.24
CA GLU A 247 6.56 19.21 10.33
C GLU A 247 6.36 18.14 11.42
N GLN A 248 6.65 18.49 12.66
CA GLN A 248 6.22 17.68 13.81
C GLN A 248 4.71 17.45 13.77
N ALA A 249 4.23 16.41 14.45
CA ALA A 249 2.81 16.07 14.45
C ALA A 249 1.96 17.30 14.81
N LYS A 250 1.07 17.69 13.91
CA LYS A 250 0.22 18.88 14.04
C LYS A 250 -1.19 18.59 13.54
N PHE A 251 -2.13 19.40 14.00
CA PHE A 251 -3.50 19.36 13.53
C PHE A 251 -3.60 19.66 12.02
N THR A 252 -4.45 18.92 11.31
CA THR A 252 -4.78 19.17 9.91
C THR A 252 -6.26 19.01 9.66
N THR A 253 -6.82 19.88 8.82
CA THR A 253 -8.20 19.77 8.31
C THR A 253 -8.30 18.90 7.06
N MET A 254 -7.18 18.40 6.55
CA MET A 254 -7.15 17.57 5.33
C MET A 254 -7.41 16.08 5.59
N GLN A 255 -7.49 15.67 6.86
CA GLN A 255 -7.75 14.28 7.23
C GLN A 255 -8.83 14.20 8.30
N PHE A 256 -9.69 13.20 8.17
CA PHE A 256 -10.75 12.91 9.12
C PHE A 256 -10.28 11.93 10.20
N LYS A 257 -10.96 12.00 11.35
CA LYS A 257 -10.79 11.02 12.42
C LYS A 257 -11.72 9.84 12.21
N VAL A 258 -11.30 8.67 12.64
CA VAL A 258 -12.09 7.43 12.62
C VAL A 258 -12.31 6.96 14.05
N THR A 259 -13.46 6.39 14.35
CA THR A 259 -13.76 5.78 15.65
C THR A 259 -13.59 4.27 15.58
N ASP A 260 -13.39 3.65 16.73
CA ASP A 260 -13.38 2.19 16.90
C ASP A 260 -14.78 1.54 16.85
N LYS A 261 -15.84 2.37 16.85
CA LYS A 261 -17.23 1.90 16.79
C LYS A 261 -17.59 1.24 15.46
N CYS A 262 -16.95 1.66 14.38
CA CYS A 262 -17.27 1.20 13.04
C CYS A 262 -16.15 0.34 12.46
N LYS A 263 -16.44 -0.93 12.29
CA LYS A 263 -15.52 -1.93 11.77
C LYS A 263 -15.82 -2.18 10.30
N TYR A 264 -14.82 -1.99 9.46
CA TYR A 264 -14.94 -2.33 8.03
C TYR A 264 -14.61 -3.82 7.84
N TRP A 265 -15.53 -4.56 7.24
CA TRP A 265 -15.41 -5.99 7.01
C TRP A 265 -15.27 -6.31 5.52
N VAL A 266 -14.44 -7.31 5.25
CA VAL A 266 -14.35 -7.99 3.95
C VAL A 266 -14.69 -9.45 4.20
N ALA A 267 -15.81 -9.90 3.65
CA ALA A 267 -16.28 -11.26 3.80
C ALA A 267 -15.52 -12.22 2.85
N LYS A 268 -15.63 -13.52 3.11
CA LYS A 268 -14.98 -14.57 2.32
C LYS A 268 -15.42 -14.56 0.85
N ASP A 269 -16.66 -14.16 0.59
CA ASP A 269 -17.23 -14.00 -0.76
C ASP A 269 -16.90 -12.65 -1.41
N GLY A 270 -16.00 -11.86 -0.78
CA GLY A 270 -15.60 -10.55 -1.25
C GLY A 270 -16.61 -9.44 -0.99
N SER A 271 -17.77 -9.70 -0.39
CA SER A 271 -18.70 -8.65 0.01
C SER A 271 -18.13 -7.79 1.12
N ARG A 272 -18.54 -6.53 1.17
CA ARG A 272 -17.99 -5.52 2.07
C ARG A 272 -19.10 -4.89 2.89
N SER A 273 -18.82 -4.64 4.15
CA SER A 273 -19.79 -4.00 5.05
C SER A 273 -19.10 -3.12 6.09
N TRP A 274 -19.83 -2.10 6.54
CA TRP A 274 -19.56 -1.42 7.79
C TRP A 274 -20.39 -2.09 8.87
N ARG A 275 -19.75 -2.50 9.97
CA ARG A 275 -20.42 -3.12 11.10
C ARG A 275 -20.24 -2.26 12.35
N MET A 276 -21.36 -1.94 12.97
CA MET A 276 -21.50 -1.32 14.26
C MET A 276 -22.17 -2.33 15.19
N ASP A 277 -22.22 -2.10 16.50
CA ASP A 277 -22.73 -3.08 17.46
C ASP A 277 -24.15 -3.57 17.16
N ASP A 278 -25.01 -2.70 16.64
CA ASP A 278 -26.42 -2.94 16.37
C ASP A 278 -26.81 -2.87 14.88
N LYS A 279 -25.86 -2.61 13.97
CA LYS A 279 -26.15 -2.28 12.57
C LYS A 279 -25.07 -2.75 11.60
N ILE A 280 -25.52 -3.30 10.48
CA ILE A 280 -24.67 -3.66 9.35
C ILE A 280 -25.13 -2.86 8.14
N ILE A 281 -24.18 -2.16 7.51
CA ILE A 281 -24.38 -1.42 6.27
C ILE A 281 -23.64 -2.15 5.15
N ASP A 282 -24.39 -2.73 4.22
CA ASP A 282 -23.84 -3.37 3.02
C ASP A 282 -23.29 -2.29 2.07
N MET A 283 -22.01 -2.38 1.76
CA MET A 283 -21.35 -1.43 0.87
C MET A 283 -21.46 -1.82 -0.61
N ASP A 284 -21.76 -3.07 -0.91
CA ASP A 284 -21.84 -3.58 -2.28
C ASP A 284 -23.24 -3.46 -2.87
N ALA A 285 -24.25 -3.20 -2.04
CA ALA A 285 -25.62 -2.89 -2.48
C ALA A 285 -25.71 -1.57 -3.29
N TYR A 286 -24.68 -0.73 -3.25
CA TYR A 286 -24.66 0.58 -3.86
C TYR A 286 -23.76 0.61 -5.09
N LYS A 287 -24.40 0.82 -6.25
CA LYS A 287 -23.69 1.05 -7.51
C LYS A 287 -22.99 2.42 -7.48
N GLY A 288 -21.71 2.40 -7.27
CA GLY A 288 -20.88 3.59 -7.35
C GLY A 288 -20.50 4.17 -5.98
N TRP A 289 -19.26 3.99 -5.65
CA TRP A 289 -18.59 4.69 -4.56
C TRP A 289 -18.39 6.16 -4.94
N ASN A 290 -19.41 6.97 -4.73
CA ASN A 290 -19.24 8.41 -4.63
C ASN A 290 -19.40 8.77 -3.15
N PHE A 291 -18.30 8.92 -2.46
CA PHE A 291 -18.28 9.29 -1.03
C PHE A 291 -19.06 10.56 -0.72
N SER A 292 -19.37 11.38 -1.72
CA SER A 292 -20.03 12.66 -1.54
C SER A 292 -21.56 12.63 -1.71
N SER A 293 -22.17 11.55 -2.20
CA SER A 293 -23.60 11.55 -2.56
C SER A 293 -24.42 10.40 -2.00
N ASP A 294 -23.82 9.49 -1.23
CA ASP A 294 -24.51 8.29 -0.75
C ASP A 294 -25.12 8.53 0.64
N LYS A 295 -26.40 8.21 0.80
CA LYS A 295 -27.10 8.27 2.10
C LYS A 295 -26.39 7.45 3.18
N ASN A 296 -25.73 6.37 2.80
CA ASN A 296 -24.97 5.55 3.74
C ASN A 296 -23.64 6.17 4.13
N TRP A 297 -23.00 6.91 3.23
CA TRP A 297 -21.83 7.71 3.57
C TRP A 297 -22.15 8.80 4.60
N GLU A 298 -23.28 9.47 4.43
CA GLU A 298 -23.76 10.44 5.42
C GLU A 298 -24.07 9.77 6.78
N ALA A 299 -24.70 8.60 6.76
CA ALA A 299 -24.94 7.80 7.97
C ALA A 299 -23.60 7.35 8.60
N TYR A 300 -22.66 6.87 7.78
CA TYR A 300 -21.32 6.49 8.23
C TYR A 300 -20.56 7.67 8.84
N LYS A 301 -20.51 8.82 8.17
CA LYS A 301 -19.89 10.03 8.73
C LYS A 301 -20.50 10.43 10.06
N LYS A 302 -21.80 10.37 10.17
CA LYS A 302 -22.52 10.73 11.39
C LYS A 302 -22.23 9.76 12.54
N GLU A 303 -22.13 8.47 12.28
CA GLU A 303 -22.02 7.43 13.30
C GLU A 303 -20.57 6.96 13.53
N CYS A 304 -19.72 6.99 12.50
CA CYS A 304 -18.40 6.37 12.48
C CYS A 304 -17.23 7.36 12.36
N GLU A 305 -17.49 8.53 11.80
CA GLU A 305 -16.45 9.54 11.63
C GLU A 305 -16.63 10.70 12.57
N LEU A 306 -15.55 11.09 13.18
CA LEU A 306 -15.45 12.39 13.82
C LEU A 306 -15.18 13.47 12.76
N PRO A 307 -15.47 14.72 13.06
CA PRO A 307 -15.18 15.83 12.15
C PRO A 307 -13.73 15.82 11.68
N TRP A 308 -13.48 16.43 10.52
CA TRP A 308 -12.13 16.70 10.03
C TRP A 308 -11.26 17.32 11.12
N GLY A 309 -9.98 17.00 11.11
CA GLY A 309 -9.05 17.55 12.07
C GLY A 309 -8.28 16.47 12.82
N ALA A 310 -7.72 15.49 12.13
CA ALA A 310 -6.75 14.56 12.71
C ALA A 310 -5.40 15.25 12.98
N ILE A 311 -4.65 14.71 13.91
CA ILE A 311 -3.23 15.06 14.08
C ILE A 311 -2.42 14.14 13.20
N VAL A 312 -1.52 14.70 12.39
CA VAL A 312 -0.63 13.97 11.49
C VAL A 312 0.77 14.58 11.51
N GLY A 313 1.76 13.83 11.10
CA GLY A 313 3.11 14.36 10.91
C GLY A 313 4.18 13.57 11.65
N ARG A 314 5.41 14.07 11.55
CA ARG A 314 6.62 13.37 11.96
C ARG A 314 6.67 13.08 13.45
N ASN A 315 7.19 11.88 13.75
CA ASN A 315 7.73 11.48 15.04
C ASN A 315 9.13 10.89 14.80
N ASP A 316 10.17 11.60 15.21
CA ASP A 316 11.57 11.24 14.91
C ASP A 316 11.93 9.82 15.35
N LYS A 317 11.52 9.44 16.56
CA LYS A 317 11.82 8.12 17.12
C LYS A 317 11.13 7.01 16.31
N ALA A 318 9.85 7.18 16.00
CA ALA A 318 9.09 6.21 15.22
C ALA A 318 9.64 6.10 13.77
N ALA A 319 9.96 7.24 13.15
CA ALA A 319 10.55 7.30 11.81
C ALA A 319 11.89 6.54 11.75
N GLU A 320 12.79 6.80 12.68
CA GLU A 320 14.09 6.13 12.73
C GLU A 320 13.97 4.63 13.02
N GLN A 321 13.12 4.25 13.97
CA GLN A 321 12.93 2.85 14.35
C GLN A 321 12.28 2.05 13.22
N SER A 322 11.27 2.60 12.55
CA SER A 322 10.59 1.93 11.44
C SER A 322 11.50 1.79 10.22
N ALA A 323 12.29 2.81 9.88
CA ALA A 323 13.28 2.73 8.80
C ALA A 323 14.34 1.66 9.08
N LYS A 324 14.92 1.63 10.28
CA LYS A 324 15.88 0.59 10.70
C LYS A 324 15.26 -0.82 10.65
N LYS A 325 14.01 -0.95 11.07
CA LYS A 325 13.31 -2.23 11.04
C LYS A 325 13.01 -2.67 9.60
N LEU A 326 12.59 -1.75 8.72
CA LEU A 326 12.39 -2.04 7.30
C LEU A 326 13.67 -2.59 6.67
N ILE A 327 14.81 -1.94 6.87
CA ILE A 327 16.09 -2.41 6.34
C ILE A 327 16.45 -3.81 6.87
N LYS A 328 16.19 -4.09 8.15
CA LYS A 328 16.38 -5.45 8.71
C LYS A 328 15.49 -6.49 8.02
N LEU A 329 14.22 -6.14 7.74
CA LEU A 329 13.30 -7.03 7.04
C LEU A 329 13.75 -7.27 5.59
N ILE A 330 14.16 -6.23 4.88
CA ILE A 330 14.70 -6.30 3.52
C ILE A 330 15.92 -7.24 3.49
N ASN A 331 16.89 -7.03 4.39
CA ASN A 331 18.10 -7.85 4.45
C ASN A 331 17.79 -9.32 4.76
N LYS A 332 16.76 -9.58 5.59
CA LYS A 332 16.35 -10.95 5.94
C LYS A 332 15.61 -11.66 4.81
N HIS A 333 14.73 -10.97 4.08
CA HIS A 333 13.78 -11.60 3.16
C HIS A 333 14.13 -11.42 1.68
N LEU A 334 14.92 -10.40 1.32
CA LEU A 334 15.28 -10.12 -0.06
C LEU A 334 16.78 -10.37 -0.37
N LYS A 335 17.67 -10.48 0.63
CA LYS A 335 19.10 -10.65 0.39
C LYS A 335 19.66 -12.02 0.78
N LYS A 336 18.93 -12.77 1.62
CA LYS A 336 19.35 -14.13 2.04
C LYS A 336 18.84 -15.19 1.09
#